data_140af394b979500fd54a4a90e2c789f4
#
_entry.id   140af394b979500fd54a4a90e2c789f4
#
_cell.length_a   1.000
_cell.length_b   1.000
_cell.length_c   1.000
_cell.angle_alpha   90.00
_cell.angle_beta   90.00
_cell.angle_gamma   90.00
#
_symmetry.space_group_name_H-M   'P 1'
#
loop_
_entity.id
_entity.type
_entity.pdbx_description
1 polymer ?
#
loop_
_entity_poly.entity_id
_entity_poly.type
_entity_poly.pdbx_seq_one_letter_code
_entity_poly.pdbx_strand_id
1 'polypeptide(L)'
;TLFRSIKKYQTVQPIDGISFLPLLKQTGNPSKGRSLFWNMPNNWGNDGPGINFNCAVRNGDWKLIYYYGTGKKELFNIPDDIGESHDLSTQHPDIVRHLSKELGTYLRKVNAQRPTVKATGKPCPWPDEIE
;
A
#
# COMPACT_ATOMS: atom_id res chain seq x y z
N THR A 1 -4.64 25.07 -24.44
CA THR A 1 -5.02 23.65 -24.72
C THR A 1 -3.85 22.71 -24.48
N LEU A 2 -3.35 22.64 -23.26
CA LEU A 2 -2.11 21.92 -22.95
C LEU A 2 -2.31 20.44 -22.55
N PHE A 3 -3.54 19.96 -22.49
CA PHE A 3 -3.84 18.57 -22.12
C PHE A 3 -4.70 17.90 -23.19
N ARG A 4 -4.24 17.92 -24.43
CA ARG A 4 -4.79 17.03 -25.45
C ARG A 4 -4.33 15.62 -25.09
N SER A 5 -5.25 14.80 -24.59
CA SER A 5 -5.07 13.36 -24.50
C SER A 5 -4.64 12.86 -25.89
N ILE A 6 -3.39 12.47 -26.00
CA ILE A 6 -2.81 12.01 -27.26
C ILE A 6 -3.24 10.56 -27.46
N LYS A 7 -4.43 10.36 -27.98
CA LYS A 7 -4.98 9.04 -28.33
C LYS A 7 -4.13 8.24 -29.33
N LYS A 8 -3.05 8.82 -29.86
CA LYS A 8 -2.25 8.25 -30.96
C LYS A 8 -0.91 7.63 -30.54
N TYR A 9 -0.49 7.78 -29.29
CA TYR A 9 0.81 7.25 -28.87
C TYR A 9 0.59 6.06 -27.93
N GLN A 10 1.06 4.88 -28.35
CA GLN A 10 1.26 3.78 -27.44
C GLN A 10 2.42 4.15 -26.50
N THR A 11 2.15 4.14 -25.21
CA THR A 11 3.19 4.34 -24.21
C THR A 11 4.14 3.15 -24.24
N VAL A 12 5.43 3.42 -24.37
CA VAL A 12 6.47 2.39 -24.33
C VAL A 12 6.62 1.78 -22.93
N GLN A 13 6.16 2.51 -21.91
CA GLN A 13 6.19 2.08 -20.52
C GLN A 13 4.80 1.69 -20.03
N PRO A 14 4.66 0.63 -19.21
CA PRO A 14 3.42 0.32 -18.54
C PRO A 14 3.01 1.51 -17.65
N ILE A 15 1.81 2.02 -17.84
CA ILE A 15 1.25 3.08 -17.01
C ILE A 15 0.27 2.45 -16.02
N ASP A 16 0.49 2.64 -14.73
CA ASP A 16 -0.38 2.21 -13.65
C ASP A 16 -1.37 3.29 -13.19
N GLY A 17 -1.14 4.53 -13.63
CA GLY A 17 -2.05 5.64 -13.41
C GLY A 17 -3.36 5.50 -14.20
N ILE A 18 -4.45 5.96 -13.61
CA ILE A 18 -5.76 6.05 -14.26
C ILE A 18 -6.15 7.51 -14.46
N SER A 19 -6.92 7.79 -15.53
CA SER A 19 -7.39 9.14 -15.79
C SER A 19 -8.36 9.60 -14.70
N PHE A 20 -8.12 10.76 -14.10
CA PHE A 20 -9.06 11.39 -13.16
C PHE A 20 -10.07 12.33 -13.84
N LEU A 21 -10.09 12.36 -15.18
CA LEU A 21 -11.04 13.16 -15.95
C LEU A 21 -12.52 12.92 -15.59
N PRO A 22 -12.95 11.67 -15.29
CA PRO A 22 -14.31 11.43 -14.83
C PRO A 22 -14.66 12.12 -13.50
N LEU A 23 -13.69 12.23 -12.58
CA LEU A 23 -13.85 12.98 -11.33
C LEU A 23 -14.04 14.49 -11.60
N LEU A 24 -13.20 15.06 -12.48
CA LEU A 24 -13.32 16.48 -12.86
C LEU A 24 -14.65 16.78 -13.55
N LYS A 25 -15.18 15.86 -14.34
CA LYS A 25 -16.47 15.99 -15.03
C LYS A 25 -17.66 15.57 -14.18
N GLN A 26 -17.43 15.09 -12.93
CA GLN A 26 -18.47 14.53 -12.05
C GLN A 26 -19.27 13.38 -12.70
N THR A 27 -18.66 12.65 -13.62
CA THR A 27 -19.28 11.53 -14.34
C THR A 27 -19.00 10.16 -13.72
N GLY A 28 -18.18 10.10 -12.66
CA GLY A 28 -17.89 8.88 -11.92
C GLY A 28 -16.55 8.95 -11.17
N ASN A 29 -16.29 7.91 -10.37
CA ASN A 29 -15.03 7.74 -9.65
C ASN A 29 -14.26 6.52 -10.21
N PRO A 30 -13.25 6.72 -11.06
CA PRO A 30 -12.48 5.63 -11.65
C PRO A 30 -11.57 4.90 -10.63
N SER A 31 -11.39 5.47 -9.43
CA SER A 31 -10.62 4.85 -8.34
C SER A 31 -11.48 4.00 -7.40
N LYS A 32 -12.80 3.95 -7.60
CA LYS A 32 -13.70 3.16 -6.76
C LYS A 32 -13.33 1.67 -6.84
N GLY A 33 -13.07 1.06 -5.70
CA GLY A 33 -12.68 -0.35 -5.60
C GLY A 33 -11.22 -0.66 -5.99
N ARG A 34 -10.40 0.36 -6.24
CA ARG A 34 -8.97 0.19 -6.50
C ARG A 34 -8.19 0.16 -5.19
N SER A 35 -7.35 -0.86 -5.03
CA SER A 35 -6.38 -0.88 -3.95
C SER A 35 -5.19 0.02 -4.26
N LEU A 36 -4.69 0.69 -3.24
CA LEU A 36 -3.49 1.51 -3.28
C LEU A 36 -2.41 0.84 -2.42
N PHE A 37 -1.17 0.84 -2.92
CA PHE A 37 -0.06 0.16 -2.27
C PHE A 37 1.11 1.11 -2.05
N TRP A 38 1.79 0.96 -0.93
CA TRP A 38 3.03 1.66 -0.58
C TRP A 38 4.06 0.64 -0.14
N ASN A 39 5.31 0.88 -0.51
CA ASN A 39 6.45 0.09 -0.03
C ASN A 39 7.60 1.02 0.31
N MET A 40 7.98 1.04 1.57
CA MET A 40 9.07 1.85 2.12
C MET A 40 10.11 0.92 2.76
N PRO A 41 10.95 0.23 1.94
CA PRO A 41 11.90 -0.78 2.42
C PRO A 41 13.15 -0.17 3.05
N ASN A 42 13.32 1.13 3.01
CA ASN A 42 14.48 1.86 3.52
C ASN A 42 14.10 2.73 4.71
N ASN A 43 15.03 2.88 5.65
CA ASN A 43 14.89 3.81 6.75
C ASN A 43 15.21 5.23 6.27
N TRP A 44 14.34 6.20 6.52
CA TRP A 44 14.48 7.58 6.03
C TRP A 44 15.04 8.57 7.06
N GLY A 45 15.34 8.10 8.26
CA GLY A 45 15.83 8.98 9.32
C GLY A 45 16.03 8.26 10.64
N ASN A 46 16.35 9.02 11.68
CA ASN A 46 16.56 8.48 13.03
C ASN A 46 15.33 8.65 13.93
N ASP A 47 14.48 9.64 13.66
CA ASP A 47 13.33 9.99 14.49
C ASP A 47 12.13 10.48 13.65
N GLY A 48 10.91 10.16 14.05
CA GLY A 48 9.65 10.65 13.49
C GLY A 48 8.71 9.57 12.96
N PRO A 49 7.47 9.91 12.60
CA PRO A 49 6.51 8.98 12.04
C PRO A 49 6.94 8.49 10.65
N GLY A 50 6.76 7.21 10.38
CA GLY A 50 7.08 6.59 9.08
C GLY A 50 8.55 6.24 8.84
N ILE A 51 9.40 6.32 9.86
CA ILE A 51 10.82 5.99 9.77
C ILE A 51 11.07 4.49 9.63
N ASN A 52 10.19 3.68 10.19
CA ASN A 52 10.35 2.24 10.20
C ASN A 52 10.07 1.65 8.81
N PHE A 53 10.87 0.65 8.42
CA PHE A 53 10.64 -0.14 7.22
C PHE A 53 9.22 -0.67 7.22
N ASN A 54 8.40 -0.25 6.28
CA ASN A 54 7.01 -0.67 6.23
C ASN A 54 6.50 -0.82 4.80
N CYS A 55 5.39 -1.50 4.66
CA CYS A 55 4.56 -1.46 3.47
C CYS A 55 3.09 -1.37 3.90
N ALA A 56 2.26 -0.87 3.02
CA ALA A 56 0.86 -0.66 3.31
C ALA A 56 -0.03 -0.95 2.10
N VAL A 57 -1.28 -1.30 2.38
CA VAL A 57 -2.35 -1.38 1.40
C VAL A 57 -3.57 -0.64 1.92
N ARG A 58 -4.24 0.12 1.05
CA ARG A 58 -5.57 0.66 1.29
C ARG A 58 -6.53 0.05 0.27
N ASN A 59 -7.57 -0.59 0.76
CA ASN A 59 -8.67 -1.11 -0.05
C ASN A 59 -9.99 -0.58 0.54
N GLY A 60 -10.68 0.27 -0.22
CA GLY A 60 -11.87 0.97 0.25
C GLY A 60 -11.59 1.81 1.50
N ASP A 61 -12.30 1.49 2.58
CA ASP A 61 -12.23 2.21 3.85
C ASP A 61 -11.08 1.74 4.74
N TRP A 62 -10.53 0.56 4.48
CA TRP A 62 -9.54 -0.06 5.30
C TRP A 62 -8.11 0.19 4.81
N LYS A 63 -7.20 0.49 5.75
CA LYS A 63 -5.76 0.58 5.52
C LYS A 63 -5.02 -0.36 6.48
N LEU A 64 -4.20 -1.24 5.93
CA LEU A 64 -3.28 -2.09 6.66
C LEU A 64 -1.86 -1.59 6.49
N ILE A 65 -1.12 -1.47 7.59
CA ILE A 65 0.32 -1.20 7.61
C ILE A 65 1.02 -2.44 8.17
N TYR A 66 2.08 -2.87 7.50
CA TYR A 66 2.95 -3.95 7.95
C TYR A 66 4.38 -3.45 8.14
N TYR A 67 4.95 -3.70 9.30
CA TYR A 67 6.29 -3.28 9.68
C TYR A 67 7.29 -4.43 9.52
N TYR A 68 8.17 -4.35 8.57
CA TYR A 68 9.15 -5.41 8.26
C TYR A 68 10.06 -5.78 9.43
N GLY A 69 10.44 -4.80 10.27
CA GLY A 69 11.38 -5.01 11.37
C GLY A 69 10.80 -5.81 12.54
N THR A 70 9.51 -5.71 12.77
CA THR A 70 8.82 -6.33 13.92
C THR A 70 7.82 -7.40 13.52
N GLY A 71 7.39 -7.43 12.26
CA GLY A 71 6.25 -8.23 11.81
C GLY A 71 4.89 -7.70 12.26
N LYS A 72 4.86 -6.55 12.97
CA LYS A 72 3.62 -5.94 13.46
C LYS A 72 2.73 -5.53 12.30
N LYS A 73 1.43 -5.68 12.48
CA LYS A 73 0.39 -5.22 11.58
C LYS A 73 -0.53 -4.25 12.31
N GLU A 74 -0.88 -3.15 11.67
CA GLU A 74 -1.86 -2.17 12.18
C GLU A 74 -2.94 -1.99 11.14
N LEU A 75 -4.21 -1.94 11.59
CA LEU A 75 -5.38 -1.80 10.74
C LEU A 75 -6.18 -0.56 11.14
N PHE A 76 -6.54 0.26 10.16
CA PHE A 76 -7.27 1.49 10.37
C PHE A 76 -8.51 1.58 9.46
N ASN A 77 -9.61 2.12 10.01
CA ASN A 77 -10.77 2.52 9.22
C ASN A 77 -10.64 4.02 8.91
N ILE A 78 -10.21 4.35 7.70
CA ILE A 78 -9.81 5.72 7.33
C ILE A 78 -10.96 6.73 7.38
N PRO A 79 -12.21 6.42 6.98
CA PRO A 79 -13.34 7.35 7.14
C PRO A 79 -13.60 7.79 8.58
N ASP A 80 -13.39 6.88 9.54
CA ASP A 80 -13.68 7.14 10.96
C ASP A 80 -12.44 7.64 11.71
N ASP A 81 -11.23 7.33 11.21
CA ASP A 81 -9.95 7.65 11.83
C ASP A 81 -8.90 8.06 10.79
N ILE A 82 -9.06 9.27 10.24
CA ILE A 82 -8.12 9.84 9.25
C ILE A 82 -6.70 10.02 9.81
N GLY A 83 -6.59 10.11 11.14
CA GLY A 83 -5.32 10.29 11.85
C GLY A 83 -4.58 8.98 12.14
N GLU A 84 -5.17 7.81 11.80
CA GLU A 84 -4.56 6.49 12.05
C GLU A 84 -4.12 6.32 13.51
N SER A 85 -4.98 6.70 14.45
CA SER A 85 -4.70 6.74 15.89
C SER A 85 -5.22 5.51 16.65
N HIS A 86 -6.15 4.74 16.06
CA HIS A 86 -6.80 3.61 16.69
C HIS A 86 -6.58 2.33 15.89
N ASP A 87 -5.63 1.51 16.31
CA ASP A 87 -5.36 0.21 15.70
C ASP A 87 -6.49 -0.79 15.99
N LEU A 88 -7.15 -1.22 14.90
CA LEU A 88 -8.26 -2.18 14.92
C LEU A 88 -7.84 -3.60 14.52
N SER A 89 -6.56 -3.89 14.41
CA SER A 89 -6.04 -5.18 13.92
C SER A 89 -6.50 -6.39 14.75
N THR A 90 -6.61 -6.23 16.06
CA THR A 90 -7.09 -7.29 16.96
C THR A 90 -8.59 -7.51 16.90
N GLN A 91 -9.37 -6.50 16.46
CA GLN A 91 -10.82 -6.55 16.38
C GLN A 91 -11.31 -7.15 15.05
N HIS A 92 -10.49 -7.02 13.99
CA HIS A 92 -10.82 -7.46 12.63
C HIS A 92 -9.73 -8.35 12.01
N PRO A 93 -9.42 -9.52 12.60
CA PRO A 93 -8.34 -10.39 12.11
C PRO A 93 -8.59 -10.97 10.72
N ASP A 94 -9.84 -11.08 10.30
CA ASP A 94 -10.25 -11.49 8.97
C ASP A 94 -9.85 -10.46 7.91
N ILE A 95 -10.05 -9.17 8.18
CA ILE A 95 -9.65 -8.07 7.30
C ILE A 95 -8.12 -7.98 7.24
N VAL A 96 -7.44 -8.11 8.38
CA VAL A 96 -5.96 -8.15 8.44
C VAL A 96 -5.42 -9.26 7.55
N ARG A 97 -5.97 -10.47 7.64
CA ARG A 97 -5.55 -11.61 6.81
C ARG A 97 -5.78 -11.37 5.32
N HIS A 98 -6.95 -10.85 4.99
CA HIS A 98 -7.31 -10.53 3.61
C HIS A 98 -6.34 -9.51 3.00
N LEU A 99 -6.15 -8.38 3.67
CA LEU A 99 -5.28 -7.30 3.20
C LEU A 99 -3.80 -7.69 3.21
N SER A 100 -3.35 -8.51 4.17
CA SER A 100 -1.99 -9.05 4.18
C SER A 100 -1.72 -9.89 2.93
N LYS A 101 -2.67 -10.76 2.55
CA LYS A 101 -2.56 -11.59 1.34
C LYS A 101 -2.56 -10.75 0.07
N GLU A 102 -3.41 -9.75 0.00
CA GLU A 102 -3.48 -8.83 -1.14
C GLU A 102 -2.16 -8.07 -1.30
N LEU A 103 -1.65 -7.49 -0.19
CA LEU A 103 -0.39 -6.74 -0.16
C LEU A 103 0.80 -7.63 -0.56
N GLY A 104 0.95 -8.80 0.05
CA GLY A 104 2.05 -9.73 -0.26
C GLY A 104 2.02 -10.19 -1.72
N THR A 105 0.82 -10.47 -2.25
CA THR A 105 0.63 -10.84 -3.66
C THR A 105 1.07 -9.72 -4.60
N TYR A 106 0.66 -8.48 -4.31
CA TYR A 106 1.04 -7.32 -5.11
C TYR A 106 2.55 -7.07 -5.09
N LEU A 107 3.16 -7.08 -3.89
CA LEU A 107 4.59 -6.81 -3.73
C LEU A 107 5.46 -7.85 -4.48
N ARG A 108 5.07 -9.12 -4.47
CA ARG A 108 5.73 -10.16 -5.28
C ARG A 108 5.55 -9.94 -6.78
N LYS A 109 4.33 -9.59 -7.20
CA LYS A 109 4.00 -9.33 -8.62
C LYS A 109 4.86 -8.21 -9.22
N VAL A 110 5.12 -7.15 -8.45
CA VAL A 110 5.93 -6.01 -8.93
C VAL A 110 7.41 -6.17 -8.60
N ASN A 111 7.83 -7.32 -8.08
CA ASN A 111 9.21 -7.59 -7.62
C ASN A 111 9.73 -6.49 -6.69
N ALA A 112 8.90 -6.12 -5.70
CA ALA A 112 9.20 -5.03 -4.78
C ALA A 112 10.44 -5.35 -3.94
N GLN A 113 11.28 -4.34 -3.73
CA GLN A 113 12.40 -4.44 -2.82
C GLN A 113 11.90 -4.62 -1.38
N ARG A 114 12.57 -5.47 -0.61
CA ARG A 114 12.33 -5.64 0.82
C ARG A 114 13.64 -5.59 1.62
N PRO A 115 13.58 -5.18 2.89
CA PRO A 115 14.75 -5.16 3.76
C PRO A 115 15.29 -6.57 4.00
N THR A 116 16.56 -6.64 4.41
CA THR A 116 17.19 -7.87 4.89
C THR A 116 17.47 -7.77 6.38
N VAL A 117 17.32 -8.89 7.09
CA VAL A 117 17.68 -9.01 8.51
C VAL A 117 19.19 -8.97 8.63
N LYS A 118 19.75 -7.94 9.25
CA LYS A 118 21.20 -7.71 9.36
C LYS A 118 21.96 -8.90 9.94
N ALA A 119 21.39 -9.57 10.94
CA ALA A 119 22.02 -10.72 11.62
C ALA A 119 22.12 -11.97 10.76
N THR A 120 21.21 -12.18 9.82
CA THR A 120 21.10 -13.42 9.03
C THR A 120 21.33 -13.22 7.54
N GLY A 121 21.30 -11.98 7.05
CA GLY A 121 21.32 -11.66 5.62
C GLY A 121 20.06 -12.10 4.86
N LYS A 122 19.09 -12.71 5.54
CA LYS A 122 17.84 -13.17 4.89
C LYS A 122 16.87 -12.01 4.68
N PRO A 123 16.10 -12.03 3.58
CA PRO A 123 15.04 -11.05 3.37
C PRO A 123 13.99 -11.14 4.50
N CYS A 124 13.45 -9.97 4.91
CA CYS A 124 12.30 -9.95 5.81
C CYS A 124 11.10 -10.66 5.19
N PRO A 125 10.25 -11.32 5.98
CA PRO A 125 9.06 -12.00 5.46
C PRO A 125 8.06 -11.00 4.84
N TRP A 126 7.25 -11.48 3.92
CA TRP A 126 6.13 -10.73 3.39
C TRP A 126 4.97 -10.66 4.39
N PRO A 127 4.03 -9.71 4.25
CA PRO A 127 2.91 -9.55 5.19
C PRO A 127 2.04 -10.79 5.38
N ASP A 128 1.92 -11.61 4.35
CA ASP A 128 1.11 -12.85 4.33
C ASP A 128 1.88 -14.11 4.76
N GLU A 129 3.17 -13.98 5.07
CA GLU A 129 4.03 -15.05 5.60
C GLU A 129 4.09 -15.06 7.13
N ILE A 130 3.47 -14.06 7.79
CA ILE A 130 3.36 -13.94 9.25
C ILE A 130 1.89 -13.87 9.63
N GLU A 131 1.47 -14.66 10.65
CA GLU A 131 0.14 -14.62 11.25
C GLU A 131 -0.04 -13.42 12.18
#